data_358c38ab944863acbbada4231a079762
#
_entry.id   358c38ab944863acbbada4231a079762
#
_cell.length_a   1.000
_cell.length_b   1.000
_cell.length_c   1.000
_cell.angle_alpha   90.00
_cell.angle_beta   90.00
_cell.angle_gamma   90.00
#
_symmetry.space_group_name_H-M   'P 1'
#
loop_
_entity.id
_entity.type
_entity.pdbx_description
1 polymer ?
#
loop_
_entity_poly.entity_id
_entity_poly.type
_entity_poly.pdbx_seq_one_letter_code
_entity_poly.pdbx_strand_id
1 'polypeptide(L)'
;MRIAHCGLRFAVCGALAAVLALHVGARAQSLSYTKGQNIAPAYEGWEQATDGTKYFLFGYMNRNWEEEIDVPVGPENGFSIGGVDQGQPTHFLPRRNRFVFRVKVPPTFKEKDELIWTLTTHGKTEKAYATLRPDYIVDDVVKASETGALGAGTSSPEVRGNIPPTVHIEEVKARSVKVGEELTLVSEVKDDGIPKRRVPSRASLQRLQERAAADPALAAQVRNPGMQPPTRITVGKSVGLHVSWFLYRGPAGAKVTFDPPQVKAWEDTRAGANSPWAPAWTAPPIPADGKLPVKISFSEPGTYVLRCRADDGALFGDEEVTIVVTK
;
A
#
# COMPACT_ATOMS: atom_id res chain seq x y z
N MET A 1 2.89 -59.50 48.60
CA MET A 1 3.67 -58.92 47.49
C MET A 1 2.75 -58.37 46.40
N ARG A 2 1.91 -57.33 46.69
CA ARG A 2 0.91 -56.77 45.74
C ARG A 2 0.71 -55.24 45.86
N ILE A 3 1.64 -54.47 46.41
CA ILE A 3 1.46 -53.03 46.67
C ILE A 3 2.36 -52.16 45.77
N ALA A 4 3.39 -52.75 45.06
CA ALA A 4 4.35 -51.96 44.29
C ALA A 4 3.89 -51.53 42.88
N HIS A 5 2.78 -52.03 42.33
CA HIS A 5 2.35 -51.74 40.92
C HIS A 5 1.38 -50.58 40.78
N CYS A 6 0.78 -50.10 41.86
CA CYS A 6 -0.20 -49.02 41.79
C CYS A 6 0.45 -47.62 41.76
N GLY A 7 1.57 -47.41 42.45
CA GLY A 7 2.28 -46.14 42.47
C GLY A 7 2.95 -45.75 41.15
N LEU A 8 3.42 -46.72 40.40
CA LEU A 8 4.12 -46.47 39.13
C LEU A 8 3.15 -46.01 38.01
N ARG A 9 1.92 -46.52 38.04
CA ARG A 9 0.88 -46.09 37.05
C ARG A 9 0.38 -44.67 37.27
N PHE A 10 0.29 -44.20 38.50
CA PHE A 10 -0.07 -42.81 38.81
C PHE A 10 1.05 -41.83 38.46
N ALA A 11 2.31 -42.19 38.67
CA ALA A 11 3.47 -41.37 38.31
C ALA A 11 3.62 -41.21 36.79
N VAL A 12 3.35 -42.25 36.02
CA VAL A 12 3.40 -42.21 34.53
C VAL A 12 2.24 -41.39 33.97
N CYS A 13 1.01 -41.52 34.51
CA CYS A 13 -0.10 -40.71 34.09
C CYS A 13 0.06 -39.22 34.44
N GLY A 14 0.65 -38.90 35.59
CA GLY A 14 0.99 -37.55 36.00
C GLY A 14 2.04 -36.90 35.11
N ALA A 15 3.08 -37.66 34.75
CA ALA A 15 4.11 -37.19 33.83
C ALA A 15 3.60 -36.97 32.40
N LEU A 16 2.71 -37.84 31.88
CA LEU A 16 2.08 -37.66 30.59
C LEU A 16 1.15 -36.42 30.58
N ALA A 17 0.38 -36.20 31.65
CA ALA A 17 -0.47 -35.04 31.76
C ALA A 17 0.32 -33.71 31.84
N ALA A 18 1.46 -33.72 32.53
CA ALA A 18 2.37 -32.57 32.60
C ALA A 18 3.05 -32.27 31.26
N VAL A 19 3.41 -33.30 30.49
CA VAL A 19 3.98 -33.14 29.13
C VAL A 19 2.90 -32.63 28.16
N LEU A 20 1.64 -33.05 28.25
CA LEU A 20 0.54 -32.54 27.47
C LEU A 20 0.16 -31.08 27.84
N ALA A 21 0.31 -30.68 29.09
CA ALA A 21 0.06 -29.29 29.52
C ALA A 21 1.13 -28.31 29.04
N LEU A 22 2.35 -28.76 28.73
CA LEU A 22 3.44 -27.95 28.16
C LEU A 22 3.29 -27.71 26.66
N HIS A 23 2.34 -28.37 25.99
CA HIS A 23 1.98 -28.14 24.60
C HIS A 23 0.85 -27.11 24.42
N VAL A 24 0.62 -26.23 25.40
CA VAL A 24 -0.14 -25.00 25.18
C VAL A 24 0.68 -24.17 24.19
N GLY A 25 0.31 -24.29 22.93
CA GLY A 25 1.05 -23.82 21.79
C GLY A 25 1.58 -22.42 22.01
N ALA A 26 2.88 -22.27 21.93
CA ALA A 26 3.50 -21.00 21.65
C ALA A 26 2.87 -20.51 20.34
N ARG A 27 1.78 -19.72 20.42
CA ARG A 27 1.31 -18.95 19.29
C ARG A 27 2.46 -18.03 18.97
N ALA A 28 3.14 -18.30 17.88
CA ALA A 28 4.10 -17.37 17.33
C ALA A 28 3.34 -16.07 17.13
N GLN A 29 3.52 -15.11 18.03
CA GLN A 29 2.98 -13.77 17.83
C GLN A 29 3.70 -13.23 16.60
N SER A 30 2.95 -12.96 15.56
CA SER A 30 3.44 -12.17 14.44
C SER A 30 3.88 -10.82 15.01
N LEU A 31 5.18 -10.59 15.06
CA LEU A 31 5.73 -9.32 15.49
C LEU A 31 5.30 -8.27 14.47
N SER A 32 4.53 -7.29 14.91
CA SER A 32 4.16 -6.14 14.09
C SER A 32 4.57 -4.88 14.81
N TYR A 33 5.15 -3.97 14.04
CA TYR A 33 5.73 -2.76 14.55
C TYR A 33 4.92 -1.54 14.07
N THR A 34 4.57 -0.68 15.00
CA THR A 34 3.92 0.60 14.69
C THR A 34 4.92 1.55 14.02
N LYS A 35 6.13 1.64 14.59
CA LYS A 35 7.21 2.56 14.20
C LYS A 35 8.59 1.93 14.42
N GLY A 36 9.63 2.58 13.91
CA GLY A 36 11.03 2.26 14.19
C GLY A 36 11.63 1.21 13.26
N GLN A 37 10.91 0.73 12.24
CA GLN A 37 11.40 -0.25 11.29
C GLN A 37 11.90 0.42 10.01
N ASN A 38 12.89 -0.20 9.37
CA ASN A 38 13.42 0.26 8.10
C ASN A 38 12.48 -0.04 6.93
N ILE A 39 12.75 0.63 5.81
CA ILE A 39 12.09 0.40 4.52
C ILE A 39 12.96 -0.52 3.68
N ALA A 40 12.36 -1.51 3.04
CA ALA A 40 12.99 -2.32 2.02
C ALA A 40 12.53 -1.86 0.64
N PRO A 41 13.42 -1.33 -0.22
CA PRO A 41 13.12 -1.09 -1.62
C PRO A 41 12.86 -2.41 -2.33
N ALA A 42 12.06 -2.39 -3.39
CA ALA A 42 11.72 -3.59 -4.15
C ALA A 42 11.80 -3.30 -5.65
N TYR A 43 12.42 -4.22 -6.37
CA TYR A 43 12.31 -4.31 -7.81
C TYR A 43 11.06 -5.16 -8.13
N GLU A 44 10.13 -4.57 -8.89
CA GLU A 44 8.84 -5.21 -9.20
C GLU A 44 8.83 -5.86 -10.59
N GLY A 45 9.86 -5.64 -11.38
CA GLY A 45 9.96 -6.11 -12.74
C GLY A 45 10.17 -4.98 -13.75
N TRP A 46 10.02 -5.29 -15.02
CA TRP A 46 10.15 -4.30 -16.11
C TRP A 46 9.02 -4.46 -17.12
N GLU A 47 8.65 -3.34 -17.72
CA GLU A 47 7.63 -3.27 -18.75
C GLU A 47 8.18 -2.64 -20.03
N GLN A 48 7.52 -2.93 -21.16
CA GLN A 48 7.83 -2.29 -22.43
C GLN A 48 6.61 -1.51 -22.90
N ALA A 49 6.78 -0.22 -23.10
CA ALA A 49 5.76 0.64 -23.67
C ALA A 49 5.54 0.34 -25.16
N THR A 50 4.45 0.83 -25.72
CA THR A 50 4.05 0.62 -27.12
C THR A 50 5.05 1.17 -28.14
N ASP A 51 5.83 2.18 -27.74
CA ASP A 51 6.93 2.77 -28.54
C ASP A 51 8.24 1.98 -28.44
N GLY A 52 8.25 0.84 -27.73
CA GLY A 52 9.43 0.02 -27.49
C GLY A 52 10.31 0.47 -26.33
N THR A 53 10.02 1.59 -25.69
CA THR A 53 10.77 2.06 -24.52
C THR A 53 10.55 1.09 -23.35
N LYS A 54 11.63 0.72 -22.65
CA LYS A 54 11.59 -0.14 -21.49
C LYS A 54 11.69 0.68 -20.21
N TYR A 55 10.99 0.22 -19.17
CA TYR A 55 10.99 0.83 -17.84
C TYR A 55 11.18 -0.23 -16.76
N PHE A 56 12.06 0.02 -15.82
CA PHE A 56 12.10 -0.71 -14.56
C PHE A 56 11.01 -0.20 -13.63
N LEU A 57 10.33 -1.09 -12.97
CA LEU A 57 9.26 -0.80 -12.01
C LEU A 57 9.78 -1.03 -10.60
N PHE A 58 9.57 -0.06 -9.73
CA PHE A 58 9.99 -0.11 -8.35
C PHE A 58 8.83 0.15 -7.39
N GLY A 59 8.91 -0.50 -6.27
CA GLY A 59 8.05 -0.30 -5.11
C GLY A 59 8.85 -0.41 -3.83
N TYR A 60 8.19 -0.48 -2.70
CA TYR A 60 8.85 -0.64 -1.40
C TYR A 60 7.94 -1.29 -0.38
N MET A 61 8.56 -1.79 0.71
CA MET A 61 7.89 -2.21 1.92
C MET A 61 8.40 -1.37 3.09
N ASN A 62 7.63 -0.39 3.52
CA ASN A 62 7.80 0.23 4.82
C ASN A 62 7.26 -0.72 5.88
N ARG A 63 8.13 -1.27 6.73
CA ARG A 63 7.76 -2.30 7.70
C ARG A 63 6.92 -1.80 8.86
N ASN A 64 6.75 -0.48 8.96
CA ASN A 64 5.92 0.19 9.95
C ASN A 64 4.44 0.18 9.56
N TRP A 65 3.56 0.23 10.57
CA TRP A 65 2.12 0.36 10.36
C TRP A 65 1.62 1.81 10.39
N GLU A 66 2.35 2.69 11.07
CA GLU A 66 1.91 4.08 11.31
C GLU A 66 3.02 5.11 11.07
N GLU A 67 4.25 4.69 10.76
CA GLU A 67 5.35 5.63 10.53
C GLU A 67 5.54 5.88 9.05
N GLU A 68 5.39 7.14 8.67
CA GLU A 68 5.84 7.69 7.41
C GLU A 68 7.29 8.14 7.58
N ILE A 69 8.13 7.90 6.58
CA ILE A 69 9.57 8.18 6.65
C ILE A 69 9.96 9.04 5.46
N ASP A 70 10.70 10.11 5.74
CA ASP A 70 11.24 10.99 4.71
C ASP A 70 12.73 10.68 4.47
N VAL A 71 13.09 10.43 3.21
CA VAL A 71 14.46 10.25 2.75
C VAL A 71 14.66 11.06 1.49
N PRO A 72 15.33 12.21 1.58
CA PRO A 72 15.62 13.03 0.41
C PRO A 72 16.42 12.28 -0.64
N VAL A 73 16.29 12.67 -1.91
CA VAL A 73 17.15 12.18 -2.99
C VAL A 73 18.61 12.48 -2.65
N GLY A 74 19.46 11.47 -2.73
CA GLY A 74 20.87 11.59 -2.38
C GLY A 74 21.51 10.23 -2.09
N PRO A 75 22.62 10.20 -1.33
CA PRO A 75 23.33 8.96 -1.02
C PRO A 75 22.49 7.91 -0.31
N GLU A 76 21.50 8.34 0.47
CA GLU A 76 20.59 7.45 1.23
C GLU A 76 19.35 7.05 0.43
N ASN A 77 19.09 7.70 -0.73
CA ASN A 77 17.98 7.40 -1.62
C ASN A 77 18.40 7.69 -3.06
N GLY A 78 19.10 6.78 -3.70
CA GLY A 78 19.69 7.02 -5.00
C GLY A 78 19.98 5.76 -5.79
N PHE A 79 20.40 5.96 -7.04
CA PHE A 79 20.66 4.90 -8.01
C PHE A 79 22.14 4.77 -8.35
N SER A 80 22.55 3.55 -8.73
CA SER A 80 23.95 3.25 -9.11
C SER A 80 24.33 3.74 -10.51
N ILE A 81 23.37 3.91 -11.42
CA ILE A 81 23.57 4.29 -12.82
C ILE A 81 22.54 5.38 -13.16
N GLY A 82 22.96 6.32 -14.00
CA GLY A 82 22.14 7.47 -14.39
C GLY A 82 22.25 8.62 -13.39
N GLY A 83 21.24 9.49 -13.34
CA GLY A 83 21.18 10.56 -12.36
C GLY A 83 20.83 10.04 -10.97
N VAL A 84 21.21 10.81 -9.95
CA VAL A 84 20.81 10.50 -8.55
C VAL A 84 19.30 10.53 -8.41
N ASP A 85 18.62 11.47 -9.09
CA ASP A 85 17.17 11.58 -9.18
C ASP A 85 16.67 10.89 -10.44
N GLN A 86 15.89 9.85 -10.28
CA GLN A 86 15.21 9.11 -11.34
C GLN A 86 13.72 8.96 -11.10
N GLY A 87 13.12 9.87 -10.32
CA GLY A 87 11.70 9.87 -10.05
C GLY A 87 11.30 9.15 -8.77
N GLN A 88 12.26 8.65 -7.96
CA GLN A 88 11.96 7.95 -6.70
C GLN A 88 11.25 8.87 -5.69
N PRO A 89 10.37 8.31 -4.82
CA PRO A 89 9.74 9.09 -3.76
C PRO A 89 10.77 9.60 -2.75
N THR A 90 10.43 10.69 -2.05
CA THR A 90 11.16 11.12 -0.85
C THR A 90 10.33 10.95 0.43
N HIS A 91 9.04 10.69 0.27
CA HIS A 91 8.11 10.40 1.35
C HIS A 91 7.57 8.98 1.21
N PHE A 92 7.74 8.17 2.25
CA PHE A 92 7.47 6.73 2.21
C PHE A 92 6.31 6.39 3.14
N LEU A 93 5.16 6.09 2.53
CA LEU A 93 3.95 5.68 3.23
C LEU A 93 4.12 4.30 3.88
N PRO A 94 3.36 3.99 4.94
CA PRO A 94 3.42 2.70 5.61
C PRO A 94 3.09 1.51 4.69
N ARG A 95 3.60 0.35 5.05
CA ARG A 95 3.34 -0.96 4.48
C ARG A 95 3.81 -1.11 3.02
N ARG A 96 3.24 -2.09 2.31
CA ARG A 96 3.61 -2.44 0.95
C ARG A 96 3.02 -1.44 -0.04
N ASN A 97 3.88 -0.84 -0.85
CA ASN A 97 3.53 0.03 -1.96
C ASN A 97 4.22 -0.53 -3.21
N ARG A 98 3.43 -1.11 -4.11
CA ARG A 98 3.91 -1.73 -5.35
C ARG A 98 3.86 -0.76 -6.52
N PHE A 99 4.73 -0.95 -7.49
CA PHE A 99 4.74 -0.19 -8.75
C PHE A 99 4.65 1.33 -8.54
N VAL A 100 5.40 1.83 -7.54
CA VAL A 100 5.31 3.24 -7.08
C VAL A 100 5.84 4.21 -8.14
N PHE A 101 6.92 3.82 -8.81
CA PHE A 101 7.51 4.61 -9.88
C PHE A 101 8.24 3.74 -10.88
N ARG A 102 8.54 4.33 -12.04
CA ARG A 102 9.26 3.67 -13.11
C ARG A 102 10.50 4.46 -13.51
N VAL A 103 11.56 3.75 -13.82
CA VAL A 103 12.83 4.31 -14.27
C VAL A 103 13.07 3.88 -15.72
N LYS A 104 13.27 4.85 -16.61
CA LYS A 104 13.58 4.56 -18.01
C LYS A 104 14.89 3.79 -18.12
N VAL A 105 14.85 2.65 -18.80
CA VAL A 105 16.04 1.84 -19.06
C VAL A 105 16.94 2.54 -20.08
N PRO A 106 18.23 2.77 -19.76
CA PRO A 106 19.15 3.33 -20.72
C PRO A 106 19.28 2.47 -22.00
N PRO A 107 19.37 3.04 -23.19
CA PRO A 107 19.48 2.25 -24.43
C PRO A 107 20.68 1.30 -24.45
N THR A 108 21.74 1.61 -23.71
CA THR A 108 22.97 0.82 -23.60
C THR A 108 22.86 -0.33 -22.58
N PHE A 109 21.78 -0.40 -21.82
CA PHE A 109 21.62 -1.38 -20.75
C PHE A 109 21.43 -2.78 -21.32
N LYS A 110 22.21 -3.73 -20.84
CA LYS A 110 22.22 -5.13 -21.28
C LYS A 110 21.52 -6.01 -20.27
N GLU A 111 21.11 -7.20 -20.67
CA GLU A 111 20.42 -8.18 -19.84
C GLU A 111 21.18 -8.54 -18.55
N LYS A 112 22.52 -8.54 -18.59
CA LYS A 112 23.38 -8.84 -17.44
C LYS A 112 23.73 -7.64 -16.56
N ASP A 113 23.33 -6.44 -16.97
CA ASP A 113 23.56 -5.23 -16.19
C ASP A 113 22.52 -5.12 -15.08
N GLU A 114 22.88 -4.45 -13.99
CA GLU A 114 22.02 -4.22 -12.86
C GLU A 114 21.91 -2.73 -12.56
N LEU A 115 20.67 -2.23 -12.45
CA LEU A 115 20.38 -0.92 -11.85
C LEU A 115 20.04 -1.13 -10.39
N ILE A 116 20.82 -0.52 -9.50
CA ILE A 116 20.66 -0.70 -8.06
C ILE A 116 20.04 0.56 -7.44
N TRP A 117 18.87 0.42 -6.85
CA TRP A 117 18.28 1.44 -5.98
C TRP A 117 18.70 1.18 -4.55
N THR A 118 19.39 2.14 -3.94
CA THR A 118 19.84 2.09 -2.54
C THR A 118 18.96 2.98 -1.69
N LEU A 119 18.47 2.45 -0.55
CA LEU A 119 17.67 3.18 0.42
C LEU A 119 18.18 2.90 1.83
N THR A 120 18.52 3.97 2.56
CA THR A 120 18.99 3.89 3.95
C THR A 120 17.97 4.54 4.88
N THR A 121 17.44 3.78 5.81
CA THR A 121 16.46 4.25 6.81
C THR A 121 16.75 3.63 8.16
N HIS A 122 16.64 4.41 9.24
CA HIS A 122 16.96 3.96 10.61
C HIS A 122 18.33 3.27 10.71
N GLY A 123 19.34 3.79 10.00
CA GLY A 123 20.70 3.26 10.00
C GLY A 123 20.88 1.93 9.27
N LYS A 124 19.86 1.43 8.56
CA LYS A 124 19.93 0.23 7.74
C LYS A 124 19.85 0.57 6.27
N THR A 125 20.81 0.08 5.49
CA THR A 125 20.83 0.19 4.04
C THR A 125 20.30 -1.07 3.40
N GLU A 126 19.28 -0.91 2.56
CA GLU A 126 18.68 -1.97 1.76
C GLU A 126 18.80 -1.61 0.27
N LYS A 127 18.82 -2.62 -0.61
CA LYS A 127 19.02 -2.44 -2.04
C LYS A 127 18.02 -3.26 -2.84
N ALA A 128 17.54 -2.69 -3.94
CA ALA A 128 16.79 -3.39 -4.96
C ALA A 128 17.60 -3.44 -6.24
N TYR A 129 17.67 -4.61 -6.88
CA TYR A 129 18.49 -4.89 -8.06
C TYR A 129 17.57 -5.13 -9.25
N ALA A 130 17.56 -4.21 -10.22
CA ALA A 130 16.74 -4.30 -11.41
C ALA A 130 17.53 -4.81 -12.60
N THR A 131 16.96 -5.75 -13.34
CA THR A 131 17.56 -6.39 -14.52
C THR A 131 16.52 -6.52 -15.65
N LEU A 132 16.99 -6.74 -16.89
CA LEU A 132 16.12 -7.02 -18.02
C LEU A 132 15.90 -8.52 -18.27
N ARG A 133 16.03 -9.35 -17.24
CA ARG A 133 15.76 -10.79 -17.39
C ARG A 133 14.30 -11.01 -17.78
N PRO A 134 14.01 -11.92 -18.73
CA PRO A 134 12.65 -12.18 -19.21
C PRO A 134 11.68 -12.61 -18.11
N ASP A 135 12.17 -13.28 -17.06
CA ASP A 135 11.38 -13.73 -15.92
C ASP A 135 10.71 -12.59 -15.12
N TYR A 136 11.17 -11.35 -15.33
CA TYR A 136 10.67 -10.16 -14.65
C TYR A 136 9.83 -9.24 -15.55
N ILE A 137 9.36 -9.74 -16.71
CA ILE A 137 8.42 -8.98 -17.52
C ILE A 137 7.09 -8.84 -16.78
N VAL A 138 6.58 -7.62 -16.73
CA VAL A 138 5.33 -7.26 -16.06
C VAL A 138 4.38 -6.64 -17.07
N ASP A 139 3.18 -7.16 -17.11
CA ASP A 139 2.01 -6.59 -17.78
C ASP A 139 0.91 -6.24 -16.77
N ASP A 140 -0.21 -5.72 -17.25
CA ASP A 140 -1.32 -5.33 -16.38
C ASP A 140 -1.97 -6.55 -15.69
N VAL A 141 -1.89 -7.74 -16.28
CA VAL A 141 -2.38 -8.97 -15.63
C VAL A 141 -1.51 -9.32 -14.42
N VAL A 142 -0.19 -9.21 -14.56
CA VAL A 142 0.76 -9.41 -13.46
C VAL A 142 0.53 -8.35 -12.38
N LYS A 143 0.41 -7.06 -12.75
CA LYS A 143 0.13 -5.98 -11.81
C LYS A 143 -1.15 -6.25 -11.02
N ALA A 144 -2.24 -6.56 -11.70
CA ALA A 144 -3.53 -6.87 -11.07
C ALA A 144 -3.47 -8.07 -10.12
N SER A 145 -2.72 -9.12 -10.48
CA SER A 145 -2.55 -10.31 -9.64
C SER A 145 -1.68 -10.07 -8.42
N GLU A 146 -0.76 -9.11 -8.49
CA GLU A 146 0.17 -8.79 -7.40
C GLU A 146 -0.38 -7.73 -6.44
N THR A 147 -1.15 -6.76 -6.92
CA THR A 147 -1.73 -5.70 -6.07
C THR A 147 -3.01 -6.09 -5.33
N GLY A 148 -3.60 -7.14 -5.68
CA GLY A 148 -4.43 -8.12 -5.05
C GLY A 148 -5.60 -7.80 -4.16
N ALA A 149 -6.45 -6.79 -4.39
CA ALA A 149 -7.76 -6.78 -3.75
C ALA A 149 -8.64 -7.97 -4.17
N LEU A 150 -8.33 -8.59 -5.30
CA LEU A 150 -8.96 -9.81 -5.81
C LEU A 150 -8.31 -11.10 -5.26
N GLY A 151 -7.16 -10.99 -4.63
CA GLY A 151 -6.33 -12.10 -4.17
C GLY A 151 -5.16 -12.36 -5.11
N ALA A 152 -4.00 -12.71 -4.53
CA ALA A 152 -2.79 -13.00 -5.28
C ALA A 152 -3.00 -14.14 -6.29
N GLY A 153 -2.47 -13.97 -7.50
CA GLY A 153 -2.58 -14.94 -8.59
C GLY A 153 -3.94 -14.97 -9.29
N THR A 154 -4.86 -14.06 -8.99
CA THR A 154 -6.16 -13.99 -9.67
C THR A 154 -5.98 -13.51 -11.12
N SER A 155 -6.47 -14.29 -12.07
CA SER A 155 -6.40 -14.03 -13.51
C SER A 155 -7.67 -14.48 -14.20
N SER A 156 -8.82 -13.90 -13.82
CA SER A 156 -10.10 -14.14 -14.52
C SER A 156 -10.14 -13.40 -15.87
N PRO A 157 -11.04 -13.79 -16.80
CA PRO A 157 -11.26 -13.02 -18.04
C PRO A 157 -11.59 -11.55 -17.77
N GLU A 158 -12.34 -11.27 -16.69
CA GLU A 158 -12.67 -9.91 -16.23
C GLU A 158 -11.40 -9.12 -15.87
N VAL A 159 -10.50 -9.70 -15.07
CA VAL A 159 -9.23 -9.06 -14.68
C VAL A 159 -8.32 -8.83 -15.89
N ARG A 160 -8.30 -9.76 -16.85
CA ARG A 160 -7.50 -9.62 -18.06
C ARG A 160 -8.04 -8.56 -19.04
N GLY A 161 -9.33 -8.25 -18.97
CA GLY A 161 -9.96 -7.19 -19.76
C GLY A 161 -10.02 -5.83 -19.06
N ASN A 162 -9.52 -5.74 -17.83
CA ASN A 162 -9.50 -4.51 -17.06
C ASN A 162 -8.56 -3.47 -17.68
N ILE A 163 -9.04 -2.24 -17.78
CA ILE A 163 -8.26 -1.07 -18.21
C ILE A 163 -7.95 -0.23 -16.97
N PRO A 164 -6.69 0.14 -16.74
CA PRO A 164 -6.35 0.97 -15.59
C PRO A 164 -7.19 2.26 -15.54
N PRO A 165 -7.72 2.66 -14.38
CA PRO A 165 -8.43 3.91 -14.26
C PRO A 165 -7.48 5.08 -14.58
N THR A 166 -8.05 6.15 -15.13
CA THR A 166 -7.33 7.39 -15.39
C THR A 166 -7.74 8.46 -14.40
N VAL A 167 -6.77 9.26 -14.01
CA VAL A 167 -6.99 10.46 -13.20
C VAL A 167 -6.41 11.65 -13.94
N HIS A 168 -7.11 12.76 -13.92
CA HIS A 168 -6.66 14.04 -14.45
C HIS A 168 -6.83 15.12 -13.38
N ILE A 169 -5.77 15.86 -13.11
CA ILE A 169 -5.78 16.99 -12.18
C ILE A 169 -6.13 18.24 -12.99
N GLU A 170 -7.25 18.87 -12.66
CA GLU A 170 -7.63 20.12 -13.33
C GLU A 170 -6.53 21.17 -13.18
N GLU A 171 -6.38 22.02 -14.18
CA GLU A 171 -5.31 23.02 -14.20
C GLU A 171 -5.36 23.93 -12.97
N VAL A 172 -4.29 23.92 -12.20
CA VAL A 172 -4.18 24.70 -10.96
C VAL A 172 -3.81 26.15 -11.32
N LYS A 173 -4.72 27.08 -11.05
CA LYS A 173 -4.51 28.52 -11.33
C LYS A 173 -3.32 29.12 -10.59
N ALA A 174 -2.99 28.60 -9.41
CA ALA A 174 -1.84 29.01 -8.61
C ALA A 174 -1.08 27.80 -8.11
N ARG A 175 0.12 27.55 -8.68
CA ARG A 175 1.03 26.50 -8.21
C ARG A 175 1.91 26.96 -7.05
N SER A 176 1.59 28.12 -6.46
CA SER A 176 2.27 28.69 -5.30
C SER A 176 1.23 29.11 -4.26
N VAL A 177 1.49 28.77 -3.01
CA VAL A 177 0.62 29.04 -1.86
C VAL A 177 1.49 29.36 -0.65
N LYS A 178 0.98 30.11 0.33
CA LYS A 178 1.70 30.34 1.59
C LYS A 178 1.46 29.20 2.58
N VAL A 179 2.38 29.06 3.51
CA VAL A 179 2.20 28.14 4.65
C VAL A 179 0.88 28.43 5.36
N GLY A 180 0.09 27.37 5.57
CA GLY A 180 -1.21 27.44 6.23
C GLY A 180 -2.38 27.92 5.37
N GLU A 181 -2.13 28.46 4.17
CA GLU A 181 -3.21 28.75 3.23
C GLU A 181 -3.78 27.48 2.61
N GLU A 182 -5.10 27.49 2.37
CA GLU A 182 -5.79 26.39 1.69
C GLU A 182 -5.69 26.56 0.17
N LEU A 183 -5.31 25.49 -0.52
CA LEU A 183 -5.38 25.33 -1.97
C LEU A 183 -6.41 24.27 -2.29
N THR A 184 -7.31 24.54 -3.23
CA THR A 184 -8.23 23.52 -3.74
C THR A 184 -7.68 22.91 -5.02
N LEU A 185 -7.55 21.58 -5.04
CA LEU A 185 -7.27 20.79 -6.23
C LEU A 185 -8.53 20.00 -6.60
N VAL A 186 -8.74 19.79 -7.89
CA VAL A 186 -9.82 18.96 -8.40
C VAL A 186 -9.23 17.86 -9.27
N SER A 187 -9.58 16.63 -8.96
CA SER A 187 -9.25 15.48 -9.82
C SER A 187 -10.51 15.00 -10.55
N GLU A 188 -10.39 14.71 -11.84
CA GLU A 188 -11.39 14.02 -12.64
C GLU A 188 -10.93 12.59 -12.87
N VAL A 189 -11.79 11.60 -12.61
CA VAL A 189 -11.46 10.19 -12.76
C VAL A 189 -12.39 9.49 -13.73
N LYS A 190 -11.84 8.56 -14.50
CA LYS A 190 -12.57 7.68 -15.41
C LYS A 190 -12.10 6.25 -15.24
N ASP A 191 -13.03 5.31 -15.31
CA ASP A 191 -12.81 3.90 -15.11
C ASP A 191 -13.79 3.11 -15.98
N ASP A 192 -13.42 1.88 -16.37
CA ASP A 192 -14.30 1.00 -17.15
C ASP A 192 -15.31 0.24 -16.28
N GLY A 193 -15.23 0.38 -14.96
CA GLY A 193 -16.06 -0.30 -13.97
C GLY A 193 -15.66 -1.74 -13.70
N ILE A 194 -14.44 -2.12 -14.07
CA ILE A 194 -13.83 -3.43 -13.84
C ILE A 194 -12.63 -3.27 -12.89
N PRO A 195 -12.45 -4.18 -11.91
CA PRO A 195 -13.33 -5.30 -11.51
C PRO A 195 -14.58 -4.80 -10.76
N LYS A 196 -15.70 -5.43 -11.02
CA LYS A 196 -16.98 -5.07 -10.39
C LYS A 196 -16.91 -5.25 -8.88
N ARG A 197 -17.31 -4.22 -8.14
CA ARG A 197 -17.43 -4.28 -6.69
C ARG A 197 -18.37 -5.41 -6.29
N ARG A 198 -17.88 -6.36 -5.50
CA ARG A 198 -18.70 -7.44 -4.97
C ARG A 198 -19.57 -6.88 -3.85
N VAL A 199 -20.86 -6.72 -4.12
CA VAL A 199 -21.85 -6.45 -3.07
C VAL A 199 -22.09 -7.76 -2.31
N PRO A 200 -21.91 -7.81 -0.98
CA PRO A 200 -22.20 -9.01 -0.22
C PRO A 200 -23.64 -9.47 -0.45
N SER A 201 -23.84 -10.75 -0.67
CA SER A 201 -25.19 -11.30 -0.82
C SER A 201 -26.00 -11.08 0.49
N ARG A 202 -27.33 -11.04 0.39
CA ARG A 202 -28.21 -10.91 1.55
C ARG A 202 -27.93 -11.98 2.60
N ALA A 203 -27.64 -13.21 2.17
CA ALA A 203 -27.25 -14.31 3.05
C ALA A 203 -25.90 -14.07 3.74
N SER A 204 -24.93 -13.48 3.04
CA SER A 204 -23.62 -13.13 3.63
C SER A 204 -23.76 -12.03 4.66
N LEU A 205 -24.59 -11.02 4.40
CA LEU A 205 -24.88 -9.95 5.35
C LEU A 205 -25.59 -10.47 6.59
N GLN A 206 -26.56 -11.38 6.42
CA GLN A 206 -27.26 -12.01 7.52
C GLN A 206 -26.30 -12.81 8.41
N ARG A 207 -25.43 -13.65 7.83
CA ARG A 207 -24.39 -14.38 8.60
C ARG A 207 -23.44 -13.46 9.33
N LEU A 208 -23.09 -12.32 8.72
CA LEU A 208 -22.23 -11.32 9.38
C LEU A 208 -22.96 -10.69 10.56
N GLN A 209 -24.25 -10.38 10.44
CA GLN A 209 -25.08 -9.85 11.52
C GLN A 209 -25.24 -10.86 12.67
N GLU A 210 -25.48 -12.14 12.36
CA GLU A 210 -25.57 -13.23 13.34
C GLU A 210 -24.24 -13.37 14.11
N ARG A 211 -23.08 -13.34 13.41
CA ARG A 211 -21.78 -13.37 14.06
C ARG A 211 -21.51 -12.12 14.89
N ALA A 212 -21.90 -10.96 14.42
CA ALA A 212 -21.77 -9.70 15.16
C ALA A 212 -22.65 -9.66 16.42
N ALA A 213 -23.82 -10.32 16.39
CA ALA A 213 -24.66 -10.45 17.57
C ALA A 213 -24.00 -11.30 18.68
N ALA A 214 -23.14 -12.25 18.31
CA ALA A 214 -22.42 -13.12 19.23
C ALA A 214 -21.06 -12.54 19.69
N ASP A 215 -20.52 -11.55 18.97
CA ASP A 215 -19.19 -10.95 19.23
C ASP A 215 -19.28 -9.43 19.32
N PRO A 216 -19.15 -8.82 20.52
CA PRO A 216 -19.23 -7.38 20.72
C PRO A 216 -18.17 -6.59 19.95
N ALA A 217 -16.97 -7.16 19.75
CA ALA A 217 -15.89 -6.51 18.99
C ALA A 217 -16.24 -6.45 17.51
N LEU A 218 -16.78 -7.54 16.97
CA LEU A 218 -17.29 -7.58 15.60
C LEU A 218 -18.53 -6.68 15.43
N ALA A 219 -19.40 -6.63 16.43
CA ALA A 219 -20.56 -5.73 16.43
C ALA A 219 -20.16 -4.26 16.33
N ALA A 220 -19.11 -3.86 17.04
CA ALA A 220 -18.58 -2.50 16.94
C ALA A 220 -18.03 -2.18 15.54
N GLN A 221 -17.39 -3.13 14.87
CA GLN A 221 -16.91 -2.98 13.49
C GLN A 221 -18.06 -2.91 12.47
N VAL A 222 -19.09 -3.71 12.65
CA VAL A 222 -20.27 -3.75 11.76
C VAL A 222 -21.15 -2.50 11.92
N ARG A 223 -21.28 -1.96 13.13
CA ARG A 223 -22.06 -0.72 13.40
C ARG A 223 -21.42 0.54 12.87
N ASN A 224 -20.10 0.51 12.66
CA ASN A 224 -19.33 1.61 12.10
C ASN A 224 -18.70 1.17 10.76
N PRO A 225 -19.48 0.88 9.70
CA PRO A 225 -18.91 0.69 8.39
C PRO A 225 -18.26 2.00 8.02
N GLY A 226 -16.92 2.02 8.05
CA GLY A 226 -16.09 3.22 8.01
C GLY A 226 -16.33 4.08 6.78
N MET A 227 -17.34 4.90 6.81
CA MET A 227 -17.49 6.05 5.92
C MET A 227 -16.59 7.21 6.37
N GLN A 228 -15.98 7.10 7.56
CA GLN A 228 -15.01 8.08 8.02
C GLN A 228 -13.60 7.53 7.82
N PRO A 229 -12.65 8.36 7.40
CA PRO A 229 -11.26 7.97 7.33
C PRO A 229 -10.82 7.38 8.66
N PRO A 230 -10.09 6.26 8.64
CA PRO A 230 -9.60 5.66 9.88
C PRO A 230 -8.64 6.61 10.57
N THR A 231 -8.55 6.51 11.89
CA THR A 231 -7.54 7.23 12.68
C THR A 231 -6.11 6.74 12.40
N ARG A 232 -5.98 5.58 11.75
CA ARG A 232 -4.70 4.99 11.32
C ARG A 232 -4.48 5.24 9.83
N ILE A 233 -3.22 5.43 9.45
CA ILE A 233 -2.78 5.74 8.09
C ILE A 233 -3.06 4.57 7.12
N THR A 234 -2.98 3.34 7.61
CA THR A 234 -3.04 2.14 6.77
C THR A 234 -4.40 1.46 6.79
N VAL A 235 -4.94 1.24 5.62
CA VAL A 235 -6.17 0.48 5.38
C VAL A 235 -5.94 -0.59 4.33
N GLY A 236 -6.69 -1.68 4.42
CA GLY A 236 -6.65 -2.73 3.41
C GLY A 236 -7.29 -2.27 2.10
N LYS A 237 -6.68 -2.65 0.99
CA LYS A 237 -7.20 -2.40 -0.36
C LYS A 237 -8.49 -3.21 -0.59
N SER A 238 -9.47 -2.60 -1.24
CA SER A 238 -10.73 -3.25 -1.63
C SER A 238 -11.00 -3.11 -3.11
N VAL A 239 -11.80 -4.01 -3.69
CA VAL A 239 -12.24 -3.93 -5.08
C VAL A 239 -13.21 -2.78 -5.27
N GLY A 240 -13.04 -2.05 -6.36
CA GLY A 240 -13.87 -0.93 -6.80
C GLY A 240 -13.13 0.40 -6.71
N LEU A 241 -13.47 1.29 -7.63
CA LEU A 241 -12.80 2.55 -7.82
C LEU A 241 -12.79 3.41 -6.54
N HIS A 242 -11.62 3.88 -6.17
CA HIS A 242 -11.39 4.88 -5.14
C HIS A 242 -10.26 5.82 -5.56
N VAL A 243 -10.28 7.03 -5.00
CA VAL A 243 -9.29 8.04 -5.28
C VAL A 243 -8.63 8.46 -3.99
N SER A 244 -7.32 8.65 -4.03
CA SER A 244 -6.55 9.13 -2.88
C SER A 244 -5.46 10.09 -3.30
N TRP A 245 -5.33 11.15 -2.53
CA TRP A 245 -4.21 12.08 -2.59
C TRP A 245 -3.20 11.76 -1.51
N PHE A 246 -1.93 11.90 -1.81
CA PHE A 246 -0.86 11.71 -0.84
C PHE A 246 0.41 12.48 -1.22
N LEU A 247 1.22 12.74 -0.23
CA LEU A 247 2.55 13.31 -0.44
C LEU A 247 3.45 12.26 -1.10
N TYR A 248 4.07 12.64 -2.22
CA TYR A 248 5.05 11.82 -2.91
C TYR A 248 6.48 12.31 -2.67
N ARG A 249 6.67 13.65 -2.73
CA ARG A 249 7.92 14.33 -2.41
C ARG A 249 7.65 15.63 -1.66
N GLY A 250 8.50 15.94 -0.69
CA GLY A 250 8.41 17.18 0.06
C GLY A 250 9.61 17.39 0.98
N PRO A 251 9.65 18.51 1.68
CA PRO A 251 10.62 18.74 2.73
C PRO A 251 10.47 17.70 3.84
N ALA A 252 11.59 17.22 4.39
CA ALA A 252 11.58 16.24 5.46
C ALA A 252 10.84 16.77 6.70
N GLY A 253 9.93 15.97 7.25
CA GLY A 253 9.12 16.32 8.42
C GLY A 253 7.95 17.25 8.15
N ALA A 254 7.79 17.74 6.92
CA ALA A 254 6.66 18.57 6.54
C ALA A 254 5.35 17.76 6.54
N LYS A 255 4.26 18.42 6.95
CA LYS A 255 2.92 17.83 6.97
C LYS A 255 2.04 18.45 5.89
N VAL A 256 1.30 17.59 5.21
CA VAL A 256 0.25 17.98 4.28
C VAL A 256 -1.09 17.57 4.88
N THR A 257 -2.00 18.51 5.00
CA THR A 257 -3.36 18.25 5.48
C THR A 257 -4.32 18.26 4.31
N PHE A 258 -5.18 17.28 4.23
CA PHE A 258 -6.22 17.14 3.20
C PHE A 258 -7.60 17.25 3.82
N ASP A 259 -8.52 17.95 3.15
CA ASP A 259 -9.93 18.01 3.50
C ASP A 259 -10.79 17.78 2.23
N PRO A 260 -11.56 16.66 2.15
CA PRO A 260 -11.67 15.61 3.17
C PRO A 260 -10.35 14.83 3.37
N PRO A 261 -10.14 14.25 4.57
CA PRO A 261 -8.98 13.44 4.87
C PRO A 261 -8.78 12.32 3.85
N GLN A 262 -7.56 12.14 3.40
CA GLN A 262 -7.21 11.17 2.36
C GLN A 262 -6.65 9.90 2.97
N VAL A 263 -6.97 8.78 2.35
CA VAL A 263 -6.48 7.46 2.76
C VAL A 263 -5.98 6.72 1.54
N LYS A 264 -4.70 6.36 1.54
CA LYS A 264 -4.13 5.43 0.55
C LYS A 264 -4.17 4.02 1.12
N ALA A 265 -4.85 3.11 0.43
CA ALA A 265 -4.84 1.70 0.75
C ALA A 265 -3.45 1.10 0.50
N TRP A 266 -3.01 0.20 1.39
CA TRP A 266 -1.79 -0.58 1.15
C TRP A 266 -2.10 -1.83 0.31
N GLU A 267 -1.09 -2.36 -0.36
CA GLU A 267 -1.31 -3.21 -1.54
C GLU A 267 -1.06 -4.72 -1.29
N ASP A 268 -0.60 -5.12 -0.12
CA ASP A 268 -0.43 -6.53 0.20
C ASP A 268 -1.64 -7.06 0.97
N THR A 269 -2.59 -7.64 0.24
CA THR A 269 -3.82 -8.21 0.78
C THR A 269 -3.82 -9.74 0.86
N ARG A 270 -2.66 -10.38 0.69
CA ARG A 270 -2.51 -11.84 0.78
C ARG A 270 -2.93 -12.34 2.16
N ALA A 271 -3.46 -13.57 2.21
CA ALA A 271 -3.83 -14.21 3.48
C ALA A 271 -2.67 -14.20 4.47
N GLY A 272 -2.91 -13.68 5.68
CA GLY A 272 -1.88 -13.50 6.73
C GLY A 272 -1.05 -12.23 6.61
N ALA A 273 -1.15 -11.48 5.52
CA ALA A 273 -0.52 -10.17 5.37
C ALA A 273 -1.37 -9.02 5.95
N ASN A 274 -2.67 -9.23 6.12
CA ASN A 274 -3.56 -8.26 6.73
C ASN A 274 -3.33 -8.15 8.23
N SER A 275 -3.10 -6.94 8.69
CA SER A 275 -3.07 -6.68 10.13
C SER A 275 -4.47 -6.72 10.72
N PRO A 276 -4.66 -7.32 11.91
CA PRO A 276 -5.89 -7.17 12.67
C PRO A 276 -6.17 -5.72 13.08
N TRP A 277 -5.18 -4.84 12.93
CA TRP A 277 -5.30 -3.41 13.23
C TRP A 277 -5.58 -2.54 11.99
N ALA A 278 -5.49 -3.08 10.78
CA ALA A 278 -5.92 -2.35 9.59
C ALA A 278 -7.45 -2.25 9.62
N PRO A 279 -8.02 -1.06 9.81
CA PRO A 279 -9.47 -0.91 9.88
C PRO A 279 -10.09 -1.21 8.52
N ALA A 280 -11.29 -1.78 8.54
CA ALA A 280 -12.11 -1.82 7.36
C ALA A 280 -12.53 -0.39 7.00
N TRP A 281 -12.26 0.03 5.78
CA TRP A 281 -12.67 1.32 5.28
C TRP A 281 -13.32 1.17 3.90
N THR A 282 -14.40 1.89 3.72
CA THR A 282 -15.09 1.97 2.43
C THR A 282 -14.85 3.36 1.85
N ALA A 283 -14.25 3.41 0.68
CA ALA A 283 -14.03 4.67 -0.01
C ALA A 283 -15.37 5.39 -0.25
N PRO A 284 -15.41 6.73 -0.15
CA PRO A 284 -16.58 7.51 -0.57
C PRO A 284 -16.96 7.19 -2.01
N PRO A 285 -18.26 7.27 -2.35
CA PRO A 285 -18.69 7.07 -3.74
C PRO A 285 -18.12 8.17 -4.62
N ILE A 286 -17.72 7.79 -5.84
CA ILE A 286 -17.30 8.75 -6.86
C ILE A 286 -18.54 9.51 -7.35
N PRO A 287 -18.53 10.85 -7.42
CA PRO A 287 -19.61 11.62 -7.99
C PRO A 287 -19.87 11.27 -9.46
N ALA A 288 -21.09 11.48 -9.94
CA ALA A 288 -21.48 11.10 -11.30
C ALA A 288 -20.69 11.83 -12.40
N ASP A 289 -20.18 13.01 -12.11
CA ASP A 289 -19.31 13.80 -13.00
C ASP A 289 -17.83 13.40 -12.89
N GLY A 290 -17.49 12.45 -12.03
CA GLY A 290 -16.12 12.00 -11.80
C GLY A 290 -15.21 13.01 -11.11
N LYS A 291 -15.71 14.15 -10.65
CA LYS A 291 -14.91 15.23 -10.09
C LYS A 291 -14.85 15.19 -8.57
N LEU A 292 -13.63 15.22 -8.04
CA LEU A 292 -13.36 15.15 -6.61
C LEU A 292 -12.50 16.35 -6.18
N PRO A 293 -13.12 17.38 -5.59
CA PRO A 293 -12.36 18.48 -5.00
C PRO A 293 -11.73 18.05 -3.68
N VAL A 294 -10.52 18.54 -3.42
CA VAL A 294 -9.80 18.39 -2.14
C VAL A 294 -9.16 19.71 -1.78
N LYS A 295 -9.29 20.14 -0.53
CA LYS A 295 -8.56 21.27 0.03
C LYS A 295 -7.28 20.74 0.66
N ILE A 296 -6.20 21.48 0.47
CA ILE A 296 -4.87 21.08 0.91
C ILE A 296 -4.20 22.27 1.60
N SER A 297 -3.52 22.02 2.69
CA SER A 297 -2.64 23.00 3.35
C SER A 297 -1.33 22.35 3.76
N PHE A 298 -0.29 23.19 3.94
CA PHE A 298 1.09 22.77 4.15
C PHE A 298 1.64 23.42 5.42
N SER A 299 2.40 22.65 6.21
CA SER A 299 2.97 23.12 7.47
C SER A 299 4.29 23.89 7.31
N GLU A 300 5.02 23.67 6.21
CA GLU A 300 6.37 24.19 6.01
C GLU A 300 6.55 24.72 4.58
N PRO A 301 7.41 25.73 4.37
CA PRO A 301 7.75 26.18 3.02
C PRO A 301 8.61 25.14 2.28
N GLY A 302 8.47 25.06 0.97
CA GLY A 302 9.24 24.17 0.12
C GLY A 302 8.53 23.76 -1.14
N THR A 303 9.11 22.83 -1.89
CA THR A 303 8.50 22.26 -3.08
C THR A 303 7.93 20.88 -2.76
N TYR A 304 6.65 20.70 -3.05
CA TYR A 304 5.91 19.48 -2.81
C TYR A 304 5.47 18.87 -4.13
N VAL A 305 5.60 17.57 -4.25
CA VAL A 305 4.96 16.78 -5.30
C VAL A 305 3.86 15.98 -4.63
N LEU A 306 2.61 16.29 -4.97
CA LEU A 306 1.45 15.53 -4.54
C LEU A 306 1.05 14.59 -5.66
N ARG A 307 0.68 13.38 -5.30
CA ARG A 307 0.18 12.39 -6.23
C ARG A 307 -1.29 12.11 -5.95
N CYS A 308 -2.09 12.13 -7.02
CA CYS A 308 -3.45 11.64 -7.03
C CYS A 308 -3.46 10.27 -7.68
N ARG A 309 -4.01 9.28 -6.99
CA ARG A 309 -4.15 7.90 -7.50
C ARG A 309 -5.62 7.55 -7.61
N ALA A 310 -6.05 7.12 -8.79
CA ALA A 310 -7.28 6.38 -9.00
C ALA A 310 -6.96 4.89 -9.01
N ASP A 311 -7.66 4.08 -8.21
CA ASP A 311 -7.39 2.66 -8.00
C ASP A 311 -8.71 1.89 -7.98
N ASP A 312 -8.88 0.91 -8.88
CA ASP A 312 -10.09 0.08 -9.00
C ASP A 312 -10.04 -1.19 -8.11
N GLY A 313 -8.91 -1.38 -7.42
CA GLY A 313 -8.66 -2.56 -6.61
C GLY A 313 -7.82 -3.61 -7.30
N ALA A 314 -7.60 -3.52 -8.62
CA ALA A 314 -6.72 -4.38 -9.40
C ALA A 314 -5.59 -3.58 -10.05
N LEU A 315 -5.93 -2.50 -10.74
CA LEU A 315 -5.01 -1.59 -11.40
C LEU A 315 -5.18 -0.16 -10.87
N PHE A 316 -4.28 0.72 -11.24
CA PHE A 316 -4.36 2.12 -10.85
C PHE A 316 -3.71 3.03 -11.89
N GLY A 317 -4.14 4.29 -11.89
CA GLY A 317 -3.52 5.38 -12.60
C GLY A 317 -3.15 6.51 -11.66
N ASP A 318 -2.02 7.16 -11.93
CA ASP A 318 -1.48 8.25 -11.12
C ASP A 318 -1.30 9.52 -11.95
N GLU A 319 -1.55 10.67 -11.33
CA GLU A 319 -1.11 11.96 -11.83
C GLU A 319 -0.48 12.78 -10.70
N GLU A 320 0.52 13.59 -11.03
CA GLU A 320 1.27 14.38 -10.06
C GLU A 320 1.08 15.89 -10.29
N VAL A 321 1.08 16.64 -9.22
CA VAL A 321 1.13 18.09 -9.24
C VAL A 321 2.25 18.61 -8.34
N THR A 322 3.01 19.57 -8.85
CA THR A 322 4.05 20.24 -8.06
C THR A 322 3.51 21.57 -7.52
N ILE A 323 3.61 21.76 -6.21
CA ILE A 323 3.20 22.97 -5.49
C ILE A 323 4.42 23.59 -4.81
N VAL A 324 4.60 24.89 -4.98
CA VAL A 324 5.62 25.66 -4.27
C VAL A 324 4.96 26.37 -3.09
N VAL A 325 5.42 26.08 -1.89
CA VAL A 325 4.93 26.70 -0.67
C VAL A 325 5.92 27.74 -0.20
N THR A 326 5.45 28.97 -0.01
CA THR A 326 6.24 30.12 0.46
C THR A 326 5.90 30.44 1.91
N LYS A 327 6.76 31.25 2.53
CA LYS A 327 6.54 31.75 3.91
C LYS A 327 5.34 32.68 3.98
#